data_3553609e8916e930c57807e1866ba38d
#
_entry.id   3553609e8916e930c57807e1866ba38d
#
_cell.length_a   1.000
_cell.length_b   1.000
_cell.length_c   1.000
_cell.angle_alpha   90.00
_cell.angle_beta   90.00
_cell.angle_gamma   90.00
#
_symmetry.space_group_name_H-M   'P 1'
#
loop_
_entity.id
_entity.type
_entity.pdbx_description
1 polymer ?
#
loop_
_entity_poly.entity_id
_entity_poly.type
_entity_poly.pdbx_seq_one_letter_code
_entity_poly.pdbx_strand_id
1 'polypeptide(L)' 'MVKLTDNAKEYLLKVGQPNVELSVKGGGCSGFQYEWAMSDKKPTVGNLIIDPVAEMFILGCTIDYVTELGGSYLKVINPN' A
#
# COMPACT_ATOMS: atom_id res chain seq x y z
N MET A 1 -4.46 -12.92 -1.17
CA MET A 1 -4.69 -11.80 -2.08
C MET A 1 -4.93 -10.52 -1.28
N VAL A 2 -4.31 -9.45 -1.69
CA VAL A 2 -4.45 -8.16 -1.00
C VAL A 2 -5.78 -7.52 -1.38
N LYS A 3 -6.46 -6.93 -0.41
CA LYS A 3 -7.73 -6.24 -0.63
C LYS A 3 -7.56 -4.74 -0.45
N LEU A 4 -8.35 -3.99 -1.20
CA LEU A 4 -8.40 -2.54 -1.08
C LEU A 4 -9.79 -2.12 -0.63
N THR A 5 -9.86 -1.19 0.33
CA THR A 5 -11.15 -0.61 0.71
C THR A 5 -11.59 0.40 -0.36
N ASP A 6 -12.86 0.78 -0.31
CA ASP A 6 -13.37 1.78 -1.25
C ASP A 6 -12.63 3.10 -1.10
N ASN A 7 -12.31 3.49 0.12
CA ASN A 7 -11.54 4.71 0.37
C ASN A 7 -10.15 4.65 -0.27
N ALA A 8 -9.49 3.51 -0.14
CA ALA A 8 -8.17 3.33 -0.75
C ALA A 8 -8.26 3.39 -2.28
N LYS A 9 -9.27 2.74 -2.84
CA LYS A 9 -9.48 2.77 -4.29
C LYS A 9 -9.72 4.18 -4.80
N GLU A 10 -10.55 4.96 -4.12
CA GLU A 10 -10.81 6.34 -4.50
C GLU A 10 -9.55 7.19 -4.45
N TYR A 11 -8.76 7.04 -3.38
CA TYR A 11 -7.54 7.79 -3.25
C TYR A 11 -6.56 7.48 -4.39
N LEU A 12 -6.40 6.19 -4.69
CA LEU A 12 -5.48 5.77 -5.73
C LEU A 12 -5.91 6.25 -7.11
N LEU A 13 -7.22 6.33 -7.35
CA LEU A 13 -7.72 6.90 -8.59
C LEU A 13 -7.45 8.39 -8.69
N LYS A 14 -7.54 9.10 -7.58
CA LYS A 14 -7.27 10.55 -7.55
C LYS A 14 -5.80 10.86 -7.79
N VAL A 15 -4.92 10.01 -7.29
CA VAL A 15 -3.48 10.20 -7.51
C VAL A 15 -3.11 10.06 -8.99
N GLY A 16 -3.78 9.12 -9.68
CA GLY A 16 -3.57 8.95 -11.12
C GLY A 16 -2.21 8.35 -11.45
N GLN A 17 -1.58 8.90 -12.47
CA GLN A 17 -0.28 8.42 -12.93
C GLN A 17 0.82 9.39 -12.52
N PRO A 18 2.00 8.92 -12.09
CA PRO A 18 2.34 7.50 -11.88
C PRO A 18 1.58 6.89 -10.70
N ASN A 19 1.48 5.56 -10.72
CA ASN A 19 0.77 4.85 -9.68
C ASN A 19 1.58 4.80 -8.39
N VAL A 20 0.89 4.57 -7.27
CA VAL A 20 1.55 4.39 -5.97
C VAL A 20 2.09 2.96 -5.89
N GLU A 21 3.32 2.83 -5.44
CA GLU A 21 3.96 1.54 -5.24
C GLU A 21 4.18 1.30 -3.76
N LEU A 22 3.76 0.13 -3.28
CA LEU A 22 4.04 -0.32 -1.93
C LEU A 22 5.22 -1.29 -1.95
N SER A 23 6.24 -0.98 -1.18
CA SER A 23 7.40 -1.87 -1.04
C SER A 23 7.72 -2.06 0.43
N VAL A 24 8.59 -3.02 0.70
CA VAL A 24 9.04 -3.31 2.06
C VAL A 24 10.53 -3.06 2.13
N LYS A 25 10.91 -2.26 3.10
CA LYS A 25 12.31 -1.99 3.37
C LYS A 25 12.72 -2.83 4.58
N GLY A 26 13.66 -3.71 4.39
CA GLY A 26 14.19 -4.49 5.48
C GLY A 26 15.21 -3.68 6.24
N GLY A 27 15.31 -3.94 7.51
CA GLY A 27 16.40 -3.35 8.22
C GLY A 27 16.14 -3.08 9.67
N GLY A 28 17.20 -3.19 10.41
CA GLY A 28 17.17 -2.88 11.81
C GLY A 28 16.55 -3.97 12.66
N CYS A 29 16.58 -3.74 13.94
CA CYS A 29 16.11 -4.69 14.93
C CYS A 29 14.59 -4.73 15.04
N SER A 30 13.91 -3.77 14.45
CA SER A 30 12.45 -3.67 14.56
C SER A 30 11.70 -4.34 13.41
N GLY A 31 12.41 -4.97 12.49
CA GLY A 31 11.81 -5.70 11.39
C GLY A 31 11.63 -4.87 10.14
N PHE A 32 10.57 -5.17 9.39
CA PHE A 32 10.34 -4.54 8.09
C PHE A 32 9.44 -3.32 8.23
N GLN A 33 9.67 -2.36 7.34
CA GLN A 33 8.83 -1.16 7.25
C GLN A 33 8.27 -1.05 5.86
N TYR A 34 7.04 -0.54 5.75
CA TYR A 34 6.41 -0.32 4.46
C TYR A 34 6.83 1.04 3.91
N GLU A 35 7.09 1.07 2.62
CA GLU A 35 7.40 2.32 1.94
C GLU A 35 6.42 2.56 0.81
N TRP A 36 5.97 3.80 0.68
CA TRP A 36 5.06 4.22 -0.36
C TRP A 36 5.80 5.18 -1.28
N ALA A 37 5.73 4.93 -2.58
CA ALA A 37 6.40 5.77 -3.54
C ALA A 37 5.59 5.82 -4.82
N MET A 38 5.86 6.81 -5.66
CA MET A 38 5.23 6.87 -6.97
C MET A 38 6.07 6.10 -7.97
N SER A 39 5.42 5.35 -8.83
CA SER A 39 6.10 4.52 -9.82
C SER A 39 5.25 4.44 -11.08
N ASP A 40 5.90 4.33 -12.22
CA ASP A 40 5.21 4.16 -13.50
C ASP A 40 5.14 2.70 -13.94
N LYS A 41 5.38 1.79 -13.01
CA LYS A 41 5.24 0.36 -13.27
C LYS A 41 3.77 -0.01 -13.45
N LYS A 42 3.54 -1.20 -13.94
CA LYS A 42 2.20 -1.70 -14.17
C LYS A 42 1.52 -2.03 -12.82
N PRO A 43 0.28 -1.57 -12.60
CA PRO A 43 -0.43 -1.85 -11.35
C PRO A 43 -0.66 -3.34 -11.12
N THR A 44 -0.61 -3.73 -9.85
CA THR A 44 -0.87 -5.11 -9.44
C THR A 44 -2.31 -5.28 -8.98
N VAL A 45 -2.82 -4.35 -8.17
CA VAL A 45 -4.18 -4.40 -7.64
C VAL A 45 -4.79 -3.00 -7.81
N GLY A 46 -5.87 -2.90 -8.58
CA GLY A 46 -6.46 -1.60 -8.86
C GLY A 46 -5.42 -0.67 -9.45
N ASN A 47 -5.20 0.47 -8.81
CA ASN A 47 -4.15 1.41 -9.21
C ASN A 47 -2.93 1.36 -8.29
N LEU A 48 -2.79 0.26 -7.55
CA LEU A 48 -1.70 0.10 -6.62
C LEU A 48 -0.69 -0.91 -7.17
N ILE A 49 0.58 -0.54 -7.14
CA ILE A 49 1.68 -1.41 -7.50
C ILE A 49 2.20 -2.02 -6.21
N ILE A 50 2.35 -3.34 -6.19
CA ILE A 50 2.86 -4.04 -5.01
C ILE A 50 4.14 -4.76 -5.41
N ASP A 51 5.24 -4.39 -4.76
CA ASP A 51 6.51 -5.07 -4.98
C ASP A 51 6.36 -6.54 -4.60
N PRO A 52 6.91 -7.49 -5.39
CA PRO A 52 6.77 -8.92 -5.09
C PRO A 52 7.20 -9.31 -3.69
N VAL A 53 8.24 -8.69 -3.17
CA VAL A 53 8.68 -8.97 -1.79
C VAL A 53 7.64 -8.48 -0.79
N ALA A 54 7.10 -7.29 -1.02
CA ALA A 54 6.05 -6.75 -0.14
C ALA A 54 4.81 -7.61 -0.19
N GLU A 55 4.45 -8.14 -1.36
CA GLU A 55 3.26 -8.98 -1.50
C GLU A 55 3.31 -10.19 -0.58
N MET A 56 4.49 -10.76 -0.37
CA MET A 56 4.64 -11.91 0.51
C MET A 56 4.30 -11.58 1.96
N PHE A 57 4.52 -10.34 2.37
CA PHE A 57 4.26 -9.92 3.75
C PHE A 57 2.84 -9.46 3.97
N ILE A 58 2.13 -9.07 2.92
CA ILE A 58 0.80 -8.50 3.05
C ILE A 58 -0.30 -9.37 2.46
N LEU A 59 -0.01 -10.62 2.15
CA LEU A 59 -1.03 -11.54 1.67
C LEU A 59 -2.15 -11.67 2.70
N GLY A 60 -3.38 -11.46 2.25
CA GLY A 60 -4.53 -11.50 3.15
C GLY A 60 -4.79 -10.21 3.90
N CYS A 61 -3.91 -9.23 3.79
CA CYS A 61 -4.12 -7.94 4.42
C CYS A 61 -5.04 -7.06 3.59
N THR A 62 -5.56 -6.01 4.23
CA THR A 62 -6.40 -5.02 3.57
C THR A 62 -5.68 -3.69 3.60
N ILE A 63 -5.72 -2.96 2.50
CA ILE A 63 -5.15 -1.62 2.41
C ILE A 63 -6.29 -0.62 2.45
N ASP A 64 -6.22 0.33 3.38
CA ASP A 64 -7.23 1.35 3.58
C ASP A 64 -6.57 2.72 3.53
N TYR A 65 -7.37 3.73 3.20
CA TYR A 65 -6.94 5.12 3.27
C TYR A 65 -7.64 5.75 4.46
N VAL A 66 -6.87 6.08 5.48
CA VAL A 66 -7.41 6.56 6.75
C VAL A 66 -7.08 8.02 6.96
N THR A 67 -7.97 8.74 7.66
CA THR A 67 -7.79 10.13 7.99
C THR A 67 -7.76 10.27 9.50
N GLU A 68 -6.72 10.89 9.99
CA GLU A 68 -6.51 11.10 11.42
C GLU A 68 -6.15 12.57 11.65
N LEU A 69 -6.01 12.96 12.91
CA LEU A 69 -5.67 14.33 13.27
C LEU A 69 -4.35 14.79 12.65
N GLY A 70 -3.41 13.88 12.50
CA GLY A 70 -2.11 14.21 11.90
C GLY A 70 -2.08 14.21 10.39
N GLY A 71 -3.22 13.89 9.73
CA GLY A 71 -3.30 13.82 8.28
C GLY A 71 -3.91 12.53 7.78
N SER A 72 -3.79 12.31 6.48
CA SER A 72 -4.34 11.12 5.84
C SER A 72 -3.23 10.28 5.23
N TYR A 73 -3.39 8.95 5.27
CA TYR A 73 -2.38 8.06 4.74
C TYR A 73 -2.97 6.69 4.41
N LEU A 74 -2.24 5.94 3.57
CA LEU A 74 -2.60 4.56 3.28
C LEU A 74 -2.06 3.67 4.39
N LYS A 75 -2.91 2.76 4.85
CA LYS A 75 -2.58 1.87 5.96
C LYS A 75 -2.76 0.42 5.55
N VAL A 76 -1.79 -0.41 5.92
CA VAL A 76 -1.89 -1.86 5.72
C VAL A 76 -2.50 -2.46 6.99
N ILE A 77 -3.65 -3.08 6.85
CA ILE A 77 -4.38 -3.68 7.98
C ILE A 77 -4.19 -5.18 7.94
N ASN A 78 -3.56 -5.71 8.98
CA ASN A 78 -3.35 -7.14 9.12
C ASN A 78 -4.54 -7.73 9.84
N PRO A 79 -5.20 -8.78 9.27
CA PRO A 79 -6.37 -9.38 9.89
C PRO A 79 -6.07 -10.19 11.15
N ASN A 80 -4.83 -10.51 11.41
CA ASN A 80 -4.46 -11.31 12.59
C ASN A 80 -4.11 -10.45 13.78
#